data_f26d65ac425ea312b8f8a8966f541228
#
_entry.id   f26d65ac425ea312b8f8a8966f541228
#
_cell.length_a   1.000
_cell.length_b   1.000
_cell.length_c   1.000
_cell.angle_alpha   90.00
_cell.angle_beta   90.00
_cell.angle_gamma   90.00
#
_symmetry.space_group_name_H-M   'P 1'
#
loop_
_entity.id
_entity.type
_entity.pdbx_description
1 polymer ?
#
loop_
_entity_poly.entity_id
_entity_poly.type
_entity_poly.pdbx_seq_one_letter_code
_entity_poly.pdbx_strand_id
1 'polypeptide(L)'
;MRLLREYLHGTEFIEVETPILQPKAGGAIAKPFQTHHNALNLDMYLRIAPELYLKRLVIGGFEKVFEIGKIFRNEGIDQTHQPEFTMLESYQAYADMNIVMDMVEDMCNYVFDNLEIDKKLEFNGEEASFSGPWKRVSMYDLVSEKFGIKINFNSKFEDISSKLTDQNIDFEAKTVGLLVFELFENFIEKEIKDPTFVIDYPVEVSPFAREKKDQQGVTDRFELFAFGSELANGFSELIDPEDQSFRLKEQAIKKSAGDEEAHVEDEDYVEALQYGLPPTGGLGFGIDRFVMMLVGKPSIREVITFTPLKPEN
;
A
#
# COMPACT_ATOMS: atom_id res chain seq x y z
N MET A 1 0.95 18.92 2.26
CA MET A 1 1.64 19.00 0.95
C MET A 1 3.01 19.72 1.06
N ARG A 2 3.07 21.04 1.35
CA ARG A 2 4.34 21.78 1.43
C ARG A 2 5.31 21.14 2.43
N LEU A 3 4.88 20.84 3.64
CA LEU A 3 5.72 20.23 4.69
C LEU A 3 6.22 18.82 4.34
N LEU A 4 5.42 18.01 3.64
CA LEU A 4 5.87 16.70 3.14
C LEU A 4 7.03 16.86 2.15
N ARG A 5 6.92 17.84 1.21
CA ARG A 5 8.02 18.15 0.29
C ARG A 5 9.25 18.68 1.01
N GLU A 6 9.08 19.60 1.96
CA GLU A 6 10.18 20.14 2.76
C GLU A 6 10.95 19.05 3.51
N TYR A 7 10.23 18.08 4.12
CA TYR A 7 10.84 16.94 4.79
C TYR A 7 11.63 16.07 3.80
N LEU A 8 11.02 15.68 2.67
CA LEU A 8 11.65 14.81 1.68
C LEU A 8 12.86 15.47 1.02
N HIS A 9 12.77 16.73 0.63
CA HIS A 9 13.93 17.47 0.12
C HIS A 9 15.03 17.63 1.19
N GLY A 10 14.65 17.85 2.44
CA GLY A 10 15.57 17.93 3.58
C GLY A 10 16.30 16.61 3.87
N THR A 11 15.71 15.48 3.46
CA THR A 11 16.31 14.14 3.56
C THR A 11 16.86 13.62 2.22
N GLU A 12 17.11 14.54 1.27
CA GLU A 12 17.81 14.34 -0.01
C GLU A 12 17.02 13.53 -1.05
N PHE A 13 15.69 13.43 -0.92
CA PHE A 13 14.87 12.88 -2.00
C PHE A 13 14.70 13.89 -3.14
N ILE A 14 14.75 13.38 -4.37
CA ILE A 14 14.52 14.14 -5.60
C ILE A 14 13.05 13.98 -6.00
N GLU A 15 12.31 15.10 -6.12
CA GLU A 15 10.95 15.10 -6.66
C GLU A 15 11.00 14.89 -8.18
N VAL A 16 10.20 13.96 -8.67
CA VAL A 16 10.11 13.63 -10.09
C VAL A 16 8.65 13.59 -10.53
N GLU A 17 8.42 13.64 -11.84
CA GLU A 17 7.12 13.40 -12.45
C GLU A 17 7.22 12.21 -13.40
N THR A 18 6.35 11.21 -13.22
CA THR A 18 6.24 10.03 -14.07
C THR A 18 4.96 10.08 -14.91
N PRO A 19 4.85 9.29 -16.00
CA PRO A 19 3.68 9.34 -16.87
C PRO A 19 2.36 9.04 -16.15
N ILE A 20 1.36 9.90 -16.34
CA ILE A 20 -0.04 9.65 -15.94
C ILE A 20 -0.69 8.69 -16.92
N LEU A 21 -0.44 8.86 -18.23
CA LEU A 21 -0.89 7.94 -19.27
C LEU A 21 0.14 6.84 -19.47
N GLN A 22 -0.25 5.60 -19.24
CA GLN A 22 0.63 4.44 -19.27
C GLN A 22 0.12 3.39 -20.26
N PRO A 23 1.00 2.70 -20.99
CA PRO A 23 0.59 1.62 -21.91
C PRO A 23 0.09 0.37 -21.19
N LYS A 24 0.51 0.18 -19.94
CA LYS A 24 0.04 -0.88 -19.03
C LYS A 24 -0.25 -0.28 -17.66
N ALA A 25 -1.32 -0.70 -17.02
CA ALA A 25 -1.60 -0.37 -15.62
C ALA A 25 -0.87 -1.36 -14.71
N GLY A 26 -0.14 -0.86 -13.72
CA GLY A 26 0.61 -1.69 -12.77
C GLY A 26 1.04 -0.93 -11.52
N GLY A 27 1.64 -1.62 -10.56
CA GLY A 27 2.12 -1.05 -9.28
C GLY A 27 1.07 -1.02 -8.18
N ALA A 28 -0.18 -1.41 -8.44
CA ALA A 28 -1.22 -1.55 -7.42
C ALA A 28 -2.24 -2.61 -7.83
N ILE A 29 -2.98 -3.15 -6.88
CA ILE A 29 -4.15 -3.99 -7.13
C ILE A 29 -5.35 -3.05 -7.23
N ALA A 30 -5.75 -2.69 -8.45
CA ALA A 30 -6.85 -1.74 -8.71
C ALA A 30 -7.34 -1.81 -10.15
N LYS A 31 -8.60 -1.46 -10.38
CA LYS A 31 -9.18 -1.36 -11.72
C LYS A 31 -8.79 -0.03 -12.38
N PRO A 32 -8.13 -0.01 -13.56
CA PRO A 32 -7.70 1.21 -14.22
C PRO A 32 -8.84 1.88 -15.03
N PHE A 33 -8.73 3.20 -15.23
CA PHE A 33 -9.44 3.88 -16.32
C PHE A 33 -8.70 3.66 -17.63
N GLN A 34 -9.42 3.29 -18.69
CA GLN A 34 -8.88 3.08 -20.03
C GLN A 34 -9.23 4.25 -20.95
N THR A 35 -8.29 4.61 -21.83
CA THR A 35 -8.47 5.59 -22.90
C THR A 35 -7.76 5.15 -24.17
N HIS A 36 -7.92 5.87 -25.28
CA HIS A 36 -7.29 5.55 -26.56
C HIS A 36 -6.43 6.72 -27.07
N HIS A 37 -5.18 6.45 -27.42
CA HIS A 37 -4.28 7.42 -28.02
C HIS A 37 -4.40 7.37 -29.54
N ASN A 38 -5.16 8.31 -30.14
CA ASN A 38 -5.51 8.30 -31.57
C ASN A 38 -4.29 8.27 -32.50
N ALA A 39 -3.24 9.06 -32.23
CA ALA A 39 -2.09 9.16 -33.12
C ALA A 39 -1.21 7.87 -33.13
N LEU A 40 -1.19 7.15 -32.03
CA LEU A 40 -0.45 5.88 -31.89
C LEU A 40 -1.33 4.66 -32.16
N ASN A 41 -2.67 4.86 -32.25
CA ASN A 41 -3.66 3.79 -32.34
C ASN A 41 -3.43 2.74 -31.23
N LEU A 42 -3.30 3.20 -29.99
CA LEU A 42 -2.92 2.40 -28.82
C LEU A 42 -3.86 2.68 -27.67
N ASP A 43 -4.38 1.62 -27.05
CA ASP A 43 -5.10 1.74 -25.79
C ASP A 43 -4.10 2.04 -24.65
N MET A 44 -4.47 2.99 -23.83
CA MET A 44 -3.68 3.46 -22.70
C MET A 44 -4.55 3.53 -21.45
N TYR A 45 -3.89 3.60 -20.32
CA TYR A 45 -4.52 3.62 -19.00
C TYR A 45 -4.07 4.84 -18.21
N LEU A 46 -4.99 5.43 -17.43
CA LEU A 46 -4.59 6.33 -16.36
C LEU A 46 -3.90 5.52 -15.26
N ARG A 47 -2.79 6.02 -14.74
CA ARG A 47 -1.98 5.31 -13.74
C ARG A 47 -2.78 4.99 -12.48
N ILE A 48 -2.63 3.78 -11.98
CA ILE A 48 -3.13 3.33 -10.68
C ILE A 48 -2.08 3.45 -9.57
N ALA A 49 -0.81 3.64 -9.95
CA ALA A 49 0.36 3.91 -9.12
C ALA A 49 1.52 4.42 -10.00
N PRO A 50 2.46 5.25 -9.52
CA PRO A 50 3.71 5.58 -10.20
C PRO A 50 4.84 4.57 -9.92
N GLU A 51 4.64 3.57 -9.09
CA GLU A 51 5.59 2.59 -8.54
C GLU A 51 6.61 2.08 -9.57
N LEU A 52 6.14 1.48 -10.66
CA LEU A 52 7.03 0.81 -11.61
C LEU A 52 7.96 1.79 -12.35
N TYR A 53 7.52 3.04 -12.55
CA TYR A 53 8.34 4.09 -13.13
C TYR A 53 9.37 4.65 -12.13
N LEU A 54 8.97 4.82 -10.86
CA LEU A 54 9.88 5.27 -9.80
C LEU A 54 10.99 4.23 -9.55
N LYS A 55 10.66 2.94 -9.54
CA LYS A 55 11.66 1.86 -9.46
C LYS A 55 12.63 1.86 -10.65
N ARG A 56 12.16 2.15 -11.86
CA ARG A 56 13.03 2.30 -13.04
C ARG A 56 14.01 3.47 -12.89
N LEU A 57 13.63 4.55 -12.22
CA LEU A 57 14.57 5.64 -11.91
C LEU A 57 15.63 5.18 -10.89
N VAL A 58 15.27 4.37 -9.90
CA VAL A 58 16.26 3.78 -8.98
C VAL A 58 17.21 2.84 -9.72
N ILE A 59 16.72 1.98 -10.61
CA ILE A 59 17.55 1.15 -11.50
C ILE A 59 18.49 2.03 -12.35
N GLY A 60 18.01 3.20 -12.80
CA GLY A 60 18.78 4.19 -13.56
C GLY A 60 19.82 4.97 -12.75
N GLY A 61 19.92 4.72 -11.44
CA GLY A 61 20.96 5.30 -10.58
C GLY A 61 20.49 6.47 -9.68
N PHE A 62 19.19 6.77 -9.61
CA PHE A 62 18.68 7.70 -8.61
C PHE A 62 18.59 6.98 -7.27
N GLU A 63 19.27 7.49 -6.24
CA GLU A 63 19.27 6.84 -4.93
C GLU A 63 17.99 7.05 -4.13
N LYS A 64 17.38 8.25 -4.22
CA LYS A 64 16.15 8.61 -3.50
C LYS A 64 15.24 9.44 -4.40
N VAL A 65 14.07 8.92 -4.70
CA VAL A 65 13.07 9.59 -5.55
C VAL A 65 11.72 9.60 -4.88
N PHE A 66 10.93 10.64 -5.13
CA PHE A 66 9.53 10.67 -4.75
C PHE A 66 8.69 11.40 -5.79
N GLU A 67 7.41 11.11 -5.79
CA GLU A 67 6.39 11.82 -6.56
C GLU A 67 5.17 12.07 -5.68
N ILE A 68 4.63 13.29 -5.72
CA ILE A 68 3.31 13.61 -5.17
C ILE A 68 2.40 13.90 -6.34
N GLY A 69 1.44 13.04 -6.59
CA GLY A 69 0.61 13.17 -7.77
C GLY A 69 -0.77 12.54 -7.65
N LYS A 70 -1.57 12.75 -8.70
CA LYS A 70 -2.89 12.14 -8.85
C LYS A 70 -2.78 10.70 -9.30
N ILE A 71 -3.59 9.88 -8.64
CA ILE A 71 -3.79 8.45 -8.90
C ILE A 71 -5.23 8.23 -9.29
N PHE A 72 -5.48 7.27 -10.16
CA PHE A 72 -6.78 7.02 -10.77
C PHE A 72 -7.17 5.55 -10.62
N ARG A 73 -8.23 5.26 -9.85
CA ARG A 73 -8.76 3.91 -9.67
C ARG A 73 -10.26 3.91 -9.99
N ASN A 74 -10.66 3.07 -10.94
CA ASN A 74 -12.05 2.98 -11.42
C ASN A 74 -12.86 2.04 -10.52
N GLU A 75 -12.98 2.43 -9.27
CA GLU A 75 -13.64 1.70 -8.20
C GLU A 75 -14.83 2.47 -7.62
N GLY A 76 -15.43 1.94 -6.55
CA GLY A 76 -16.54 2.58 -5.86
C GLY A 76 -16.16 3.91 -5.23
N ILE A 77 -17.20 4.76 -5.03
CA ILE A 77 -17.06 6.04 -4.33
C ILE A 77 -17.76 5.94 -2.98
N ASP A 78 -17.02 6.18 -1.91
CA ASP A 78 -17.55 6.22 -0.55
C ASP A 78 -17.00 7.42 0.26
N GLN A 79 -16.99 7.32 1.59
CA GLN A 79 -16.48 8.38 2.46
C GLN A 79 -14.95 8.53 2.41
N THR A 80 -14.24 7.46 2.11
CA THR A 80 -12.78 7.38 2.14
C THR A 80 -12.15 7.14 0.77
N HIS A 81 -12.96 6.82 -0.25
CA HIS A 81 -12.50 6.50 -1.60
C HIS A 81 -13.08 7.46 -2.65
N GLN A 82 -12.21 7.92 -3.53
CA GLN A 82 -12.52 8.69 -4.73
C GLN A 82 -11.76 8.10 -5.92
N PRO A 83 -12.34 8.17 -7.15
CA PRO A 83 -11.69 7.62 -8.34
C PRO A 83 -10.41 8.36 -8.72
N GLU A 84 -10.25 9.59 -8.26
CA GLU A 84 -9.07 10.43 -8.38
C GLU A 84 -8.68 10.97 -7.00
N PHE A 85 -7.49 10.64 -6.53
CA PHE A 85 -6.98 11.03 -5.22
C PHE A 85 -5.50 11.36 -5.29
N THR A 86 -4.95 11.92 -4.21
CA THR A 86 -3.54 12.32 -4.15
C THR A 86 -2.73 11.34 -3.30
N MET A 87 -1.67 10.81 -3.89
CA MET A 87 -0.69 9.97 -3.21
C MET A 87 0.69 10.60 -3.22
N LEU A 88 1.48 10.27 -2.20
CA LEU A 88 2.92 10.35 -2.20
C LEU A 88 3.45 8.93 -2.40
N GLU A 89 4.34 8.73 -3.36
CA GLU A 89 5.19 7.55 -3.42
C GLU A 89 6.66 7.91 -3.39
N SER A 90 7.46 7.09 -2.70
CA SER A 90 8.91 7.29 -2.60
C SER A 90 9.65 5.97 -2.57
N TYR A 91 10.85 5.98 -3.17
CA TYR A 91 11.73 4.82 -3.26
C TYR A 91 13.15 5.23 -2.89
N GLN A 92 13.77 4.45 -2.01
CA GLN A 92 15.11 4.71 -1.52
C GLN A 92 15.98 3.46 -1.70
N ALA A 93 17.06 3.60 -2.49
CA ALA A 93 18.09 2.59 -2.60
C ALA A 93 18.80 2.35 -1.26
N TYR A 94 19.25 1.12 -1.03
CA TYR A 94 19.95 0.69 0.20
C TYR A 94 19.13 0.88 1.48
N ALA A 95 17.80 0.84 1.34
CA ALA A 95 16.84 0.86 2.44
C ALA A 95 16.03 -0.44 2.48
N ASP A 96 15.44 -0.70 3.63
CA ASP A 96 14.48 -1.77 3.85
C ASP A 96 13.17 -1.21 4.46
N MET A 97 12.19 -2.07 4.71
CA MET A 97 10.90 -1.66 5.28
C MET A 97 11.04 -0.97 6.65
N ASN A 98 12.09 -1.29 7.44
CA ASN A 98 12.27 -0.67 8.76
C ASN A 98 12.67 0.79 8.62
N ILE A 99 13.60 1.09 7.70
CA ILE A 99 14.00 2.46 7.36
C ILE A 99 12.81 3.24 6.83
N VAL A 100 11.95 2.60 6.03
CA VAL A 100 10.74 3.25 5.49
C VAL A 100 9.73 3.53 6.61
N MET A 101 9.49 2.60 7.55
CA MET A 101 8.62 2.84 8.71
C MET A 101 9.12 4.00 9.58
N ASP A 102 10.43 4.06 9.86
CA ASP A 102 11.05 5.17 10.60
C ASP A 102 10.83 6.49 9.86
N MET A 103 11.05 6.51 8.54
CA MET A 103 10.84 7.69 7.69
C MET A 103 9.38 8.16 7.72
N VAL A 104 8.41 7.27 7.69
CA VAL A 104 6.96 7.61 7.74
C VAL A 104 6.62 8.25 9.08
N GLU A 105 7.09 7.67 10.18
CA GLU A 105 6.88 8.23 11.53
C GLU A 105 7.52 9.61 11.67
N ASP A 106 8.77 9.77 11.23
CA ASP A 106 9.49 11.05 11.26
C ASP A 106 8.83 12.12 10.37
N MET A 107 8.39 11.73 9.16
CA MET A 107 7.68 12.62 8.23
C MET A 107 6.36 13.14 8.82
N CYS A 108 5.58 12.28 9.45
CA CYS A 108 4.35 12.67 10.13
C CYS A 108 4.65 13.57 11.33
N ASN A 109 5.64 13.22 12.16
CA ASN A 109 6.08 14.06 13.28
C ASN A 109 6.53 15.44 12.82
N TYR A 110 7.29 15.52 11.71
CA TYR A 110 7.68 16.80 11.11
C TYR A 110 6.48 17.66 10.73
N VAL A 111 5.42 17.04 10.19
CA VAL A 111 4.17 17.78 9.85
C VAL A 111 3.49 18.29 11.12
N PHE A 112 3.33 17.46 12.16
CA PHE A 112 2.72 17.86 13.43
C PHE A 112 3.45 19.03 14.06
N ASP A 113 4.79 18.91 14.18
CA ASP A 113 5.63 19.89 14.86
C ASP A 113 5.64 21.24 14.10
N ASN A 114 5.65 21.24 12.76
CA ASN A 114 5.65 22.47 11.94
C ASN A 114 4.26 23.10 11.76
N LEU A 115 3.19 22.36 12.04
CA LEU A 115 1.83 22.91 12.12
C LEU A 115 1.46 23.35 13.54
N GLU A 116 2.31 23.07 14.54
CA GLU A 116 2.07 23.33 15.96
C GLU A 116 0.73 22.76 16.45
N ILE A 117 0.36 21.55 15.96
CA ILE A 117 -0.86 20.83 16.34
C ILE A 117 -0.56 19.70 17.29
N ASP A 118 -1.52 19.39 18.15
CA ASP A 118 -1.42 18.28 19.08
C ASP A 118 -1.33 16.95 18.32
N LYS A 119 -0.46 16.05 18.80
CA LYS A 119 -0.37 14.67 18.33
C LYS A 119 -1.52 13.79 18.84
N LYS A 120 -2.41 14.31 19.65
CA LYS A 120 -3.67 13.66 20.04
C LYS A 120 -4.77 14.18 19.12
N LEU A 121 -5.20 13.33 18.20
CA LEU A 121 -6.22 13.66 17.21
C LEU A 121 -7.57 13.07 17.61
N GLU A 122 -8.64 13.76 17.21
CA GLU A 122 -10.02 13.25 17.26
C GLU A 122 -10.54 13.06 15.83
N PHE A 123 -11.00 11.86 15.51
CA PHE A 123 -11.56 11.53 14.21
C PHE A 123 -12.74 10.56 14.36
N ASN A 124 -13.89 10.86 13.77
CA ASN A 124 -15.13 10.08 13.88
C ASN A 124 -15.60 9.85 15.33
N GLY A 125 -15.31 10.78 16.26
CA GLY A 125 -15.65 10.63 17.67
C GLY A 125 -14.75 9.69 18.47
N GLU A 126 -13.66 9.23 17.87
CA GLU A 126 -12.60 8.47 18.52
C GLU A 126 -11.34 9.32 18.69
N GLU A 127 -10.59 9.08 19.76
CA GLU A 127 -9.30 9.72 20.00
C GLU A 127 -8.16 8.72 19.72
N ALA A 128 -7.08 9.19 19.10
CA ALA A 128 -5.84 8.44 18.90
C ALA A 128 -4.62 9.32 19.16
N SER A 129 -3.54 8.70 19.66
CA SER A 129 -2.27 9.37 19.91
C SER A 129 -1.25 9.05 18.81
N PHE A 130 -0.84 10.09 18.08
CA PHE A 130 0.26 10.01 17.11
C PHE A 130 1.64 10.28 17.76
N SER A 131 1.70 10.30 19.09
CA SER A 131 2.99 10.35 19.80
C SER A 131 3.71 9.00 19.62
N GLY A 132 4.95 9.06 19.16
CA GLY A 132 5.77 7.86 18.93
C GLY A 132 6.42 7.27 20.21
N PRO A 133 7.09 6.14 20.12
CA PRO A 133 7.22 5.32 18.92
C PRO A 133 5.94 4.54 18.59
N TRP A 134 5.58 4.46 17.30
CA TRP A 134 4.39 3.73 16.88
C TRP A 134 4.61 2.21 16.94
N LYS A 135 3.53 1.49 17.22
CA LYS A 135 3.57 0.03 17.34
C LYS A 135 3.91 -0.61 15.99
N ARG A 136 4.69 -1.71 16.05
CA ARG A 136 4.96 -2.62 14.91
C ARG A 136 4.52 -4.00 15.34
N VAL A 137 3.49 -4.54 14.71
CA VAL A 137 2.84 -5.79 15.14
C VAL A 137 2.65 -6.71 13.94
N SER A 138 3.01 -7.98 14.12
CA SER A 138 2.76 -9.00 13.10
C SER A 138 1.27 -9.23 12.89
N MET A 139 0.84 -9.32 11.63
CA MET A 139 -0.54 -9.70 11.29
C MET A 139 -0.91 -11.05 11.89
N TYR A 140 0.03 -12.01 11.88
CA TYR A 140 -0.17 -13.33 12.49
C TYR A 140 -0.40 -13.26 14.00
N ASP A 141 0.29 -12.34 14.71
CA ASP A 141 0.10 -12.15 16.15
C ASP A 141 -1.25 -11.51 16.45
N LEU A 142 -1.67 -10.49 15.68
CA LEU A 142 -2.98 -9.85 15.82
C LEU A 142 -4.11 -10.87 15.64
N VAL A 143 -4.05 -11.68 14.59
CA VAL A 143 -5.07 -12.71 14.33
C VAL A 143 -5.02 -13.80 15.41
N SER A 144 -3.82 -14.20 15.85
CA SER A 144 -3.68 -15.18 16.94
C SER A 144 -4.31 -14.70 18.25
N GLU A 145 -4.09 -13.44 18.59
CA GLU A 145 -4.67 -12.81 19.79
C GLU A 145 -6.18 -12.70 19.70
N LYS A 146 -6.70 -12.21 18.57
CA LYS A 146 -8.15 -11.99 18.34
C LYS A 146 -8.96 -13.27 18.47
N PHE A 147 -8.48 -14.39 17.91
CA PHE A 147 -9.23 -15.64 17.88
C PHE A 147 -8.79 -16.65 18.95
N GLY A 148 -7.75 -16.35 19.74
CA GLY A 148 -7.20 -17.27 20.75
C GLY A 148 -6.59 -18.55 20.14
N ILE A 149 -6.16 -18.48 18.87
CA ILE A 149 -5.57 -19.59 18.12
C ILE A 149 -4.13 -19.21 17.79
N LYS A 150 -3.16 -20.02 18.26
CA LYS A 150 -1.76 -19.79 17.87
C LYS A 150 -1.57 -20.07 16.39
N ILE A 151 -1.32 -19.02 15.60
CA ILE A 151 -1.12 -19.06 14.15
C ILE A 151 0.26 -18.50 13.83
N ASN A 152 0.99 -19.15 12.94
CA ASN A 152 2.24 -18.66 12.37
C ASN A 152 2.39 -19.23 10.95
N PHE A 153 3.40 -18.78 10.22
CA PHE A 153 3.65 -19.17 8.83
C PHE A 153 3.90 -20.67 8.62
N ASN A 154 4.24 -21.45 9.67
CA ASN A 154 4.40 -22.90 9.62
C ASN A 154 3.14 -23.67 10.05
N SER A 155 2.07 -22.97 10.39
CA SER A 155 0.81 -23.60 10.79
C SER A 155 0.18 -24.35 9.63
N LYS A 156 -0.56 -25.43 9.94
CA LYS A 156 -1.32 -26.15 8.92
C LYS A 156 -2.69 -25.53 8.78
N PHE A 157 -3.13 -25.36 7.54
CA PHE A 157 -4.43 -24.77 7.22
C PHE A 157 -5.58 -25.54 7.88
N GLU A 158 -5.54 -26.88 7.84
CA GLU A 158 -6.58 -27.74 8.40
C GLU A 158 -6.75 -27.56 9.91
N ASP A 159 -5.63 -27.34 10.64
CA ASP A 159 -5.64 -27.16 12.10
C ASP A 159 -6.29 -25.83 12.50
N ILE A 160 -6.07 -24.77 11.70
CA ILE A 160 -6.63 -23.45 11.94
C ILE A 160 -8.09 -23.42 11.52
N SER A 161 -8.40 -23.87 10.31
CA SER A 161 -9.75 -23.87 9.73
C SER A 161 -10.74 -24.66 10.59
N SER A 162 -10.34 -25.81 11.14
CA SER A 162 -11.18 -26.57 12.07
C SER A 162 -11.54 -25.74 13.31
N LYS A 163 -10.56 -25.09 13.94
CA LYS A 163 -10.80 -24.26 15.16
C LYS A 163 -11.67 -23.05 14.90
N LEU A 164 -11.55 -22.42 13.72
CA LEU A 164 -12.39 -21.29 13.32
C LEU A 164 -13.82 -21.74 13.04
N THR A 165 -14.00 -22.91 12.40
CA THR A 165 -15.31 -23.52 12.18
C THR A 165 -15.99 -23.83 13.52
N ASP A 166 -15.26 -24.35 14.51
CA ASP A 166 -15.77 -24.59 15.87
C ASP A 166 -16.23 -23.29 16.56
N GLN A 167 -15.65 -22.13 16.17
CA GLN A 167 -16.05 -20.80 16.65
C GLN A 167 -17.16 -20.16 15.79
N ASN A 168 -17.68 -20.84 14.77
CA ASN A 168 -18.65 -20.33 13.79
C ASN A 168 -18.12 -19.10 13.01
N ILE A 169 -16.84 -19.10 12.66
CA ILE A 169 -16.23 -18.08 11.81
C ILE A 169 -16.22 -18.62 10.37
N ASP A 170 -16.89 -17.91 9.47
CA ASP A 170 -16.88 -18.19 8.04
C ASP A 170 -15.66 -17.56 7.35
N PHE A 171 -15.08 -18.25 6.36
CA PHE A 171 -13.95 -17.82 5.56
C PHE A 171 -13.97 -18.48 4.18
N GLU A 172 -13.35 -17.85 3.19
CA GLU A 172 -13.23 -18.36 1.82
C GLU A 172 -11.80 -18.78 1.47
N ALA A 173 -10.83 -18.34 2.23
CA ALA A 173 -9.40 -18.61 2.03
C ALA A 173 -9.08 -20.09 2.02
N LYS A 174 -8.04 -20.48 1.26
CA LYS A 174 -7.60 -21.87 1.08
C LYS A 174 -6.15 -22.11 1.50
N THR A 175 -5.44 -21.08 1.91
CA THR A 175 -4.08 -21.14 2.43
C THR A 175 -4.01 -20.42 3.78
N VAL A 176 -2.97 -20.68 4.57
CA VAL A 176 -2.78 -20.01 5.86
C VAL A 176 -2.59 -18.50 5.67
N GLY A 177 -1.80 -18.10 4.66
CA GLY A 177 -1.54 -16.69 4.38
C GLY A 177 -2.83 -15.94 4.03
N LEU A 178 -3.58 -16.44 3.04
CA LEU A 178 -4.86 -15.83 2.65
C LEU A 178 -5.88 -15.81 3.81
N LEU A 179 -5.91 -16.87 4.64
CA LEU A 179 -6.80 -16.94 5.78
C LEU A 179 -6.46 -15.88 6.85
N VAL A 180 -5.18 -15.71 7.16
CA VAL A 180 -4.72 -14.68 8.10
C VAL A 180 -5.06 -13.28 7.57
N PHE A 181 -4.86 -13.03 6.28
CA PHE A 181 -5.21 -11.77 5.64
C PHE A 181 -6.71 -11.49 5.68
N GLU A 182 -7.55 -12.47 5.28
CA GLU A 182 -9.02 -12.37 5.31
C GLU A 182 -9.56 -12.11 6.73
N LEU A 183 -9.02 -12.79 7.74
CA LEU A 183 -9.41 -12.58 9.13
C LEU A 183 -8.98 -11.20 9.64
N PHE A 184 -7.81 -10.72 9.23
CA PHE A 184 -7.33 -9.39 9.58
C PHE A 184 -8.25 -8.31 9.00
N GLU A 185 -8.55 -8.34 7.70
CA GLU A 185 -9.42 -7.37 7.04
C GLU A 185 -10.84 -7.35 7.64
N ASN A 186 -11.41 -8.53 7.86
CA ASN A 186 -12.80 -8.63 8.29
C ASN A 186 -13.02 -8.31 9.77
N PHE A 187 -12.02 -8.54 10.65
CA PHE A 187 -12.27 -8.52 12.10
C PHE A 187 -11.31 -7.62 12.91
N ILE A 188 -10.19 -7.14 12.34
CA ILE A 188 -9.14 -6.47 13.11
C ILE A 188 -8.84 -5.06 12.60
N GLU A 189 -8.73 -4.87 11.29
CA GLU A 189 -8.32 -3.62 10.66
C GLU A 189 -9.04 -2.41 11.25
N LYS A 190 -10.36 -2.46 11.31
CA LYS A 190 -11.22 -1.37 11.80
C LYS A 190 -11.14 -1.12 13.30
N GLU A 191 -10.53 -2.02 14.06
CA GLU A 191 -10.33 -1.87 15.52
C GLU A 191 -9.02 -1.13 15.85
N ILE A 192 -8.12 -0.96 14.88
CA ILE A 192 -6.83 -0.28 15.08
C ILE A 192 -7.04 1.22 15.15
N LYS A 193 -6.93 1.79 16.36
CA LYS A 193 -7.16 3.24 16.60
C LYS A 193 -5.87 4.05 16.50
N ASP A 194 -4.89 3.71 17.36
CA ASP A 194 -3.60 4.39 17.38
C ASP A 194 -2.75 3.99 16.17
N PRO A 195 -1.86 4.89 15.68
CA PRO A 195 -0.96 4.57 14.59
C PRO A 195 -0.20 3.27 14.84
N THR A 196 -0.40 2.30 13.98
CA THR A 196 0.16 0.96 14.12
C THR A 196 0.62 0.44 12.77
N PHE A 197 1.89 0.10 12.67
CA PHE A 197 2.43 -0.64 11.54
C PHE A 197 2.07 -2.13 11.71
N VAL A 198 1.22 -2.63 10.84
CA VAL A 198 0.97 -4.07 10.70
C VAL A 198 1.99 -4.61 9.72
N ILE A 199 2.74 -5.62 10.14
CA ILE A 199 3.84 -6.22 9.36
C ILE A 199 3.54 -7.70 9.07
N ASP A 200 4.41 -8.35 8.30
CA ASP A 200 4.33 -9.79 8.01
C ASP A 200 3.14 -10.17 7.12
N TYR A 201 2.97 -9.44 6.03
CA TYR A 201 1.95 -9.75 5.03
C TYR A 201 2.28 -11.03 4.26
N PRO A 202 1.27 -11.83 3.90
CA PRO A 202 1.46 -13.02 3.05
C PRO A 202 1.96 -12.66 1.65
N VAL A 203 2.77 -13.55 1.07
CA VAL A 203 3.29 -13.38 -0.29
C VAL A 203 2.17 -13.37 -1.35
N GLU A 204 1.08 -14.09 -1.11
CA GLU A 204 -0.06 -14.23 -2.02
C GLU A 204 -0.79 -12.91 -2.30
N VAL A 205 -0.69 -11.94 -1.36
CA VAL A 205 -1.27 -10.59 -1.46
C VAL A 205 -0.22 -9.50 -1.61
N SER A 206 1.05 -9.85 -1.85
CA SER A 206 2.19 -8.93 -1.86
C SER A 206 3.12 -9.15 -3.05
N PRO A 207 2.63 -8.98 -4.31
CA PRO A 207 3.37 -9.41 -5.51
C PRO A 207 4.69 -8.66 -5.76
N PHE A 208 4.88 -7.47 -5.21
CA PHE A 208 6.09 -6.64 -5.38
C PHE A 208 7.00 -6.60 -4.15
N ALA A 209 6.54 -7.17 -3.03
CA ALA A 209 7.31 -7.18 -1.79
C ALA A 209 8.27 -8.37 -1.74
N ARG A 210 9.47 -8.13 -1.20
CA ARG A 210 10.47 -9.18 -0.98
C ARG A 210 9.99 -10.17 0.09
N GLU A 211 10.12 -11.46 -0.20
CA GLU A 211 9.89 -12.51 0.79
C GLU A 211 10.98 -12.52 1.86
N LYS A 212 10.61 -12.79 3.12
CA LYS A 212 11.54 -12.93 4.23
C LYS A 212 12.39 -14.18 4.09
N LYS A 213 13.70 -14.07 4.34
CA LYS A 213 14.63 -15.20 4.20
C LYS A 213 14.34 -16.36 5.14
N ASP A 214 13.89 -16.05 6.35
CA ASP A 214 13.71 -17.02 7.44
C ASP A 214 12.25 -17.40 7.69
N GLN A 215 11.31 -16.85 6.90
CA GLN A 215 9.87 -17.04 7.06
C GLN A 215 9.20 -17.19 5.70
N GLN A 216 9.25 -18.41 5.16
CA GLN A 216 8.68 -18.71 3.86
C GLN A 216 7.18 -18.35 3.81
N GLY A 217 6.74 -17.73 2.71
CA GLY A 217 5.37 -17.27 2.52
C GLY A 217 5.03 -15.93 3.18
N VAL A 218 5.99 -15.28 3.85
CA VAL A 218 5.83 -13.98 4.51
C VAL A 218 6.74 -12.94 3.86
N THR A 219 6.23 -11.73 3.67
CA THR A 219 6.98 -10.64 3.03
C THR A 219 7.46 -9.59 4.01
N ASP A 220 8.51 -8.86 3.63
CA ASP A 220 8.98 -7.63 4.25
C ASP A 220 8.08 -6.45 3.83
N ARG A 221 6.79 -6.50 4.21
CA ARG A 221 5.77 -5.49 3.93
C ARG A 221 5.12 -5.00 5.22
N PHE A 222 4.75 -3.74 5.24
CA PHE A 222 3.91 -3.15 6.27
C PHE A 222 2.78 -2.34 5.66
N GLU A 223 1.70 -2.19 6.41
CA GLU A 223 0.74 -1.10 6.25
C GLU A 223 0.60 -0.35 7.56
N LEU A 224 0.47 0.97 7.46
CA LEU A 224 0.20 1.84 8.60
C LEU A 224 -1.29 2.08 8.70
N PHE A 225 -1.87 1.69 9.82
CA PHE A 225 -3.26 1.98 10.14
C PHE A 225 -3.38 3.02 11.25
N ALA A 226 -4.41 3.87 11.15
CA ALA A 226 -4.90 4.71 12.23
C ALA A 226 -6.41 4.92 12.05
N PHE A 227 -7.16 4.98 13.15
CA PHE A 227 -8.62 5.12 13.13
C PHE A 227 -9.33 4.11 12.20
N GLY A 228 -8.84 2.87 12.16
CA GLY A 228 -9.38 1.81 11.32
C GLY A 228 -9.22 2.04 9.81
N SER A 229 -8.26 2.86 9.40
CA SER A 229 -8.00 3.16 7.99
C SER A 229 -6.51 3.09 7.67
N GLU A 230 -6.18 2.49 6.54
CA GLU A 230 -4.84 2.47 5.99
C GLU A 230 -4.39 3.88 5.58
N LEU A 231 -3.23 4.30 6.07
CA LEU A 231 -2.57 5.57 5.73
C LEU A 231 -1.40 5.38 4.78
N ALA A 232 -0.66 4.27 4.93
CA ALA A 232 0.52 4.00 4.15
C ALA A 232 0.71 2.49 3.94
N ASN A 233 1.34 2.14 2.82
CA ASN A 233 1.78 0.80 2.48
C ASN A 233 3.23 0.89 2.01
N GLY A 234 4.09 0.03 2.53
CA GLY A 234 5.50 0.04 2.13
C GLY A 234 6.16 -1.31 2.37
N PHE A 235 7.26 -1.53 1.67
CA PHE A 235 7.95 -2.81 1.75
C PHE A 235 9.43 -2.70 1.33
N SER A 236 10.19 -3.73 1.68
CA SER A 236 11.43 -3.99 0.98
C SER A 236 11.09 -4.57 -0.40
N GLU A 237 11.58 -3.94 -1.45
CA GLU A 237 11.23 -4.28 -2.82
C GLU A 237 11.70 -5.67 -3.23
N LEU A 238 10.89 -6.37 -4.02
CA LEU A 238 11.32 -7.55 -4.74
C LEU A 238 12.28 -7.12 -5.87
N ILE A 239 13.52 -7.60 -5.79
CA ILE A 239 14.59 -7.21 -6.71
C ILE A 239 14.98 -8.33 -7.70
N ASP A 240 14.48 -9.54 -7.48
CA ASP A 240 14.76 -10.70 -8.33
C ASP A 240 13.82 -10.68 -9.55
N PRO A 241 14.35 -10.55 -10.79
CA PRO A 241 13.52 -10.49 -12.00
C PRO A 241 12.80 -11.82 -12.31
N GLU A 242 13.37 -12.97 -11.91
CA GLU A 242 12.75 -14.27 -12.17
C GLU A 242 11.54 -14.48 -11.24
N ASP A 243 11.69 -14.18 -9.94
CA ASP A 243 10.58 -14.23 -8.97
C ASP A 243 9.50 -13.19 -9.34
N GLN A 244 9.89 -11.96 -9.71
CA GLN A 244 8.94 -10.94 -10.15
C GLN A 244 8.14 -11.38 -11.39
N SER A 245 8.81 -11.96 -12.38
CA SER A 245 8.14 -12.51 -13.57
C SER A 245 7.16 -13.61 -13.21
N PHE A 246 7.55 -14.52 -12.30
CA PHE A 246 6.68 -15.59 -11.82
C PHE A 246 5.43 -15.02 -11.14
N ARG A 247 5.57 -14.08 -10.20
CA ARG A 247 4.44 -13.49 -9.47
C ARG A 247 3.51 -12.70 -10.37
N LEU A 248 4.03 -11.96 -11.36
CA LEU A 248 3.19 -11.25 -12.34
C LEU A 248 2.40 -12.21 -13.23
N LYS A 249 2.96 -13.38 -13.59
CA LYS A 249 2.22 -14.43 -14.32
C LYS A 249 1.10 -15.01 -13.49
N GLU A 250 1.33 -15.28 -12.21
CA GLU A 250 0.27 -15.74 -11.28
C GLU A 250 -0.86 -14.69 -11.18
N GLN A 251 -0.52 -13.40 -11.12
CA GLN A 251 -1.50 -12.32 -11.14
C GLN A 251 -2.30 -12.28 -12.45
N ALA A 252 -1.63 -12.43 -13.60
CA ALA A 252 -2.29 -12.47 -14.90
C ALA A 252 -3.26 -13.65 -15.06
N ILE A 253 -2.95 -14.79 -14.42
CA ILE A 253 -3.87 -15.94 -14.35
C ILE A 253 -5.12 -15.59 -13.55
N LYS A 254 -4.99 -14.94 -12.38
CA LYS A 254 -6.12 -14.46 -11.57
C LYS A 254 -6.99 -13.46 -12.39
N LYS A 255 -6.34 -12.53 -13.09
CA LYS A 255 -7.03 -11.59 -13.97
C LYS A 255 -7.83 -12.29 -15.07
N SER A 256 -7.26 -13.29 -15.71
CA SER A 256 -7.94 -14.11 -16.73
C SER A 256 -9.11 -14.93 -16.17
N ALA A 257 -9.09 -15.23 -14.88
CA ALA A 257 -10.16 -15.91 -14.17
C ALA A 257 -11.28 -14.96 -13.67
N GLY A 258 -11.17 -13.65 -13.94
CA GLY A 258 -12.22 -12.66 -13.65
C GLY A 258 -11.87 -11.64 -12.55
N ASP A 259 -10.68 -11.69 -12.00
CA ASP A 259 -10.19 -10.69 -11.06
C ASP A 259 -9.73 -9.44 -11.84
N GLU A 260 -10.62 -8.46 -12.00
CA GLU A 260 -10.35 -7.24 -12.78
C GLU A 260 -9.25 -6.34 -12.17
N GLU A 261 -8.94 -6.51 -10.88
CA GLU A 261 -7.95 -5.72 -10.15
C GLU A 261 -6.54 -6.33 -10.23
N ALA A 262 -6.43 -7.64 -10.51
CA ALA A 262 -5.14 -8.32 -10.61
C ALA A 262 -4.23 -7.71 -11.69
N HIS A 263 -2.92 -7.78 -11.47
CA HIS A 263 -1.92 -7.22 -12.38
C HIS A 263 -1.88 -7.94 -13.73
N VAL A 264 -1.39 -7.21 -14.74
CA VAL A 264 -1.01 -7.78 -16.05
C VAL A 264 0.49 -8.10 -16.05
N GLU A 265 0.90 -8.97 -16.98
CA GLU A 265 2.32 -9.17 -17.23
C GLU A 265 2.96 -7.88 -17.76
N ASP A 266 4.07 -7.46 -17.15
CA ASP A 266 4.88 -6.32 -17.61
C ASP A 266 6.31 -6.76 -17.87
N GLU A 267 6.52 -7.22 -19.12
CA GLU A 267 7.84 -7.67 -19.59
C GLU A 267 8.88 -6.55 -19.56
N ASP A 268 8.48 -5.31 -19.88
CA ASP A 268 9.38 -4.15 -19.88
C ASP A 268 9.88 -3.83 -18.46
N TYR A 269 9.03 -4.03 -17.44
CA TYR A 269 9.43 -3.86 -16.05
C TYR A 269 10.37 -5.00 -15.61
N VAL A 270 10.05 -6.24 -15.98
CA VAL A 270 10.94 -7.39 -15.69
C VAL A 270 12.30 -7.23 -16.40
N GLU A 271 12.32 -6.75 -17.65
CA GLU A 271 13.56 -6.43 -18.35
C GLU A 271 14.35 -5.34 -17.62
N ALA A 272 13.69 -4.28 -17.13
CA ALA A 272 14.35 -3.25 -16.34
C ALA A 272 15.01 -3.82 -15.07
N LEU A 273 14.34 -4.74 -14.35
CA LEU A 273 14.90 -5.40 -13.18
C LEU A 273 16.19 -6.19 -13.50
N GLN A 274 16.36 -6.71 -14.72
CA GLN A 274 17.57 -7.44 -15.12
C GLN A 274 18.82 -6.54 -15.15
N TYR A 275 18.65 -5.21 -15.27
CA TYR A 275 19.77 -4.25 -15.14
C TYR A 275 20.21 -4.06 -13.68
N GLY A 276 19.43 -4.53 -12.72
CA GLY A 276 19.76 -4.55 -11.30
C GLY A 276 19.09 -3.43 -10.50
N LEU A 277 18.01 -3.77 -9.79
CA LEU A 277 17.47 -2.93 -8.72
C LEU A 277 18.29 -3.18 -7.45
N PRO A 278 18.95 -2.17 -6.85
CA PRO A 278 19.61 -2.34 -5.56
C PRO A 278 18.56 -2.69 -4.48
N PRO A 279 18.94 -3.24 -3.31
CA PRO A 279 18.03 -3.33 -2.19
C PRO A 279 17.34 -1.99 -1.95
N THR A 280 16.03 -1.95 -2.04
CA THR A 280 15.25 -0.70 -2.08
C THR A 280 14.08 -0.81 -1.13
N GLY A 281 13.82 0.25 -0.38
CA GLY A 281 12.59 0.43 0.38
C GLY A 281 11.63 1.36 -0.36
N GLY A 282 10.39 0.92 -0.51
CA GLY A 282 9.32 1.67 -1.17
C GLY A 282 8.19 2.05 -0.24
N LEU A 283 7.51 3.14 -0.53
CA LEU A 283 6.40 3.70 0.23
C LEU A 283 5.33 4.25 -0.69
N GLY A 284 4.08 3.87 -0.45
CA GLY A 284 2.88 4.59 -0.86
C GLY A 284 2.21 5.22 0.36
N PHE A 285 1.89 6.52 0.32
CA PHE A 285 1.29 7.26 1.42
C PHE A 285 0.06 8.05 0.96
N GLY A 286 -1.10 7.77 1.59
CA GLY A 286 -2.38 8.39 1.27
C GLY A 286 -2.52 9.79 1.84
N ILE A 287 -2.17 10.80 1.07
CA ILE A 287 -2.17 12.21 1.54
C ILE A 287 -3.57 12.67 1.92
N ASP A 288 -4.58 12.38 1.12
CA ASP A 288 -5.93 12.85 1.39
C ASP A 288 -6.47 12.27 2.70
N ARG A 289 -6.24 10.97 2.97
CA ARG A 289 -6.61 10.33 4.24
C ARG A 289 -5.86 10.93 5.44
N PHE A 290 -4.56 11.19 5.29
CA PHE A 290 -3.79 11.85 6.35
C PHE A 290 -4.33 13.26 6.65
N VAL A 291 -4.68 14.04 5.62
CA VAL A 291 -5.30 15.36 5.79
C VAL A 291 -6.67 15.23 6.47
N MET A 292 -7.50 14.25 6.10
CA MET A 292 -8.79 13.99 6.78
C MET A 292 -8.60 13.84 8.30
N MET A 293 -7.63 13.04 8.71
CA MET A 293 -7.34 12.80 10.14
C MET A 293 -6.80 14.06 10.82
N LEU A 294 -5.87 14.79 10.18
CA LEU A 294 -5.30 16.03 10.73
C LEU A 294 -6.36 17.12 10.99
N VAL A 295 -7.40 17.18 10.16
CA VAL A 295 -8.45 18.20 10.28
C VAL A 295 -9.77 17.67 10.88
N GLY A 296 -9.79 16.41 11.31
CA GLY A 296 -10.95 15.75 11.93
C GLY A 296 -12.17 15.64 10.99
N LYS A 297 -11.94 15.46 9.67
CA LYS A 297 -13.01 15.39 8.66
C LYS A 297 -13.25 13.96 8.19
N PRO A 298 -14.44 13.38 8.45
CA PRO A 298 -14.73 11.97 8.18
C PRO A 298 -14.89 11.64 6.70
N SER A 299 -15.05 12.64 5.83
CA SER A 299 -15.25 12.41 4.40
C SER A 299 -14.13 13.03 3.57
N ILE A 300 -13.56 12.24 2.66
CA ILE A 300 -12.55 12.68 1.69
C ILE A 300 -13.05 13.89 0.85
N ARG A 301 -14.37 14.01 0.68
CA ARG A 301 -15.00 15.14 -0.04
C ARG A 301 -14.83 16.47 0.66
N GLU A 302 -14.53 16.48 1.97
CA GLU A 302 -14.32 17.70 2.74
C GLU A 302 -12.88 18.22 2.64
N VAL A 303 -11.95 17.39 2.13
CA VAL A 303 -10.52 17.75 2.00
C VAL A 303 -10.06 17.88 0.53
N ILE A 304 -10.88 17.39 -0.43
CA ILE A 304 -10.65 17.56 -1.86
C ILE A 304 -11.46 18.75 -2.37
N THR A 305 -10.84 19.65 -3.13
CA THR A 305 -11.48 20.87 -3.64
C THR A 305 -12.60 20.63 -4.65
N PHE A 306 -12.46 19.62 -5.51
CA PHE A 306 -13.45 19.24 -6.53
C PHE A 306 -13.63 17.73 -6.51
N THR A 307 -14.84 17.30 -6.16
CA THR A 307 -15.21 15.88 -6.15
C THR A 307 -16.19 15.58 -7.27
N PRO A 308 -16.05 14.46 -8.00
CA PRO A 308 -17.05 14.07 -8.96
C PRO A 308 -18.37 13.81 -8.26
N LEU A 309 -19.43 14.44 -8.76
CA LEU A 309 -20.80 14.26 -8.29
C LEU A 309 -21.62 13.59 -9.38
N LYS A 310 -22.59 12.78 -8.98
CA LYS A 310 -23.57 12.26 -9.92
C LYS A 310 -24.37 13.44 -10.50
N PRO A 311 -24.53 13.55 -11.83
CA PRO A 311 -25.36 14.59 -12.41
C PRO A 311 -26.77 14.57 -11.82
N GLU A 312 -27.31 15.74 -11.48
CA GLU A 312 -28.73 15.88 -11.17
C GLU A 312 -29.51 15.62 -12.46
N ASN A 313 -30.43 14.66 -12.45
CA ASN A 313 -31.33 14.37 -13.61
C ASN A 313 -32.42 15.41 -13.73
#